data_f33e80913617f8b2127e7a184a46974b
#
_entry.id   f33e80913617f8b2127e7a184a46974b
#
_cell.length_a   1.000
_cell.length_b   1.000
_cell.length_c   1.000
_cell.angle_alpha   90.00
_cell.angle_beta   90.00
_cell.angle_gamma   90.00
#
_symmetry.space_group_name_H-M   'P 1'
#
loop_
_entity.id
_entity.type
_entity.pdbx_description
1 polymer ?
#
loop_
_entity_poly.entity_id
_entity_poly.type
_entity_poly.pdbx_seq_one_letter_code
_entity_poly.pdbx_strand_id
1 'polypeptide(L)'
;MQRLGPLHPGTLVDADGFATRERAPHAAPHVEICMITTPDGATALDGRSGPLGGPPDQEMLRAWRRRCDIVLVGAGTARAENYGPPSREGLRIAVVTRTCNLDYSSPLFASGRGIVVTTTDAPDVPVESVRAGFGEVDLAAIIGSLGARVVHVEGGPALNASLLAADLVDAINLTFSPRLGGAHTGDAIATAFDGSRRFVLVDAAREGDFVFARYERSR
;
A
#
# COMPACT_ATOMS: atom_id res chain seq x y z
N MET A 1 -3.30 11.09 -18.39
CA MET A 1 -1.89 10.59 -18.32
C MET A 1 -1.45 10.10 -19.68
N GLN A 2 -0.16 10.18 -19.98
CA GLN A 2 0.44 9.61 -21.19
C GLN A 2 1.23 8.35 -20.81
N ARG A 3 0.93 7.22 -21.46
CA ARG A 3 1.69 5.97 -21.25
C ARG A 3 3.11 6.07 -21.80
N LEU A 4 4.06 5.60 -21.02
CA LEU A 4 5.49 5.52 -21.32
C LEU A 4 5.97 4.07 -21.42
N GLY A 5 5.18 3.13 -20.89
CA GLY A 5 5.54 1.73 -20.72
C GLY A 5 5.46 0.90 -22.01
N PRO A 6 5.88 -0.37 -21.96
CA PRO A 6 6.04 -1.23 -23.14
C PRO A 6 4.73 -1.58 -23.85
N LEU A 7 3.59 -1.46 -23.17
CA LEU A 7 2.28 -1.92 -23.65
C LEU A 7 1.54 -0.84 -24.42
N HIS A 8 1.84 0.09 -25.02
CA HIS A 8 1.14 1.15 -25.77
C HIS A 8 1.76 2.55 -25.51
N PRO A 9 3.03 2.76 -25.87
CA PRO A 9 3.68 4.05 -25.68
C PRO A 9 2.91 5.15 -26.43
N GLY A 10 2.80 6.31 -25.78
CA GLY A 10 2.15 7.48 -26.36
C GLY A 10 0.63 7.52 -26.27
N THR A 11 -0.05 6.44 -25.87
CA THR A 11 -1.51 6.45 -25.69
C THR A 11 -1.92 7.24 -24.45
N LEU A 12 -3.06 7.91 -24.53
CA LEU A 12 -3.68 8.57 -23.38
C LEU A 12 -4.48 7.55 -22.56
N VAL A 13 -4.38 7.67 -21.23
CA VAL A 13 -5.10 6.85 -20.28
C VAL A 13 -5.43 7.70 -19.05
N ASP A 14 -6.60 7.51 -18.45
CA ASP A 14 -6.91 8.07 -17.13
C ASP A 14 -6.38 7.17 -16.00
N ALA A 15 -6.55 7.61 -14.76
CA ALA A 15 -6.08 6.87 -13.60
C ALA A 15 -6.77 5.50 -13.48
N ASP A 16 -8.07 5.43 -13.74
CA ASP A 16 -8.83 4.17 -13.71
C ASP A 16 -8.39 3.19 -14.80
N GLY A 17 -8.16 3.68 -16.01
CA GLY A 17 -7.64 2.87 -17.10
C GLY A 17 -6.22 2.36 -16.83
N PHE A 18 -5.36 3.17 -16.18
CA PHE A 18 -4.03 2.73 -15.77
C PHE A 18 -4.10 1.69 -14.63
N ALA A 19 -4.99 1.90 -13.67
CA ALA A 19 -5.19 0.96 -12.56
C ALA A 19 -5.92 -0.33 -12.97
N THR A 20 -6.57 -0.35 -14.14
CA THR A 20 -7.28 -1.53 -14.63
C THR A 20 -6.31 -2.58 -15.14
N ARG A 21 -6.38 -3.78 -14.57
CA ARG A 21 -5.60 -4.95 -14.99
C ARG A 21 -6.48 -6.19 -14.97
N GLU A 22 -6.36 -6.99 -16.01
CA GLU A 22 -6.78 -8.39 -15.95
C GLU A 22 -5.79 -9.13 -15.07
N ARG A 23 -6.27 -9.66 -13.96
CA ARG A 23 -5.50 -10.51 -13.08
C ARG A 23 -5.83 -11.95 -13.41
N ALA A 24 -4.82 -12.78 -13.62
CA ALA A 24 -5.04 -14.22 -13.74
C ALA A 24 -5.78 -14.72 -12.49
N PRO A 25 -6.75 -15.64 -12.63
CA PRO A 25 -7.40 -16.24 -11.47
C PRO A 25 -6.33 -16.90 -10.60
N HIS A 26 -6.13 -16.38 -9.41
CA HIS A 26 -5.24 -16.95 -8.41
C HIS A 26 -6.05 -17.55 -7.28
N ALA A 27 -5.58 -18.72 -6.77
CA ALA A 27 -6.16 -19.35 -5.59
C ALA A 27 -5.89 -18.57 -4.31
N ALA A 28 -4.82 -17.75 -4.30
CA ALA A 28 -4.44 -16.89 -3.19
C ALA A 28 -4.79 -15.40 -3.51
N PRO A 29 -4.98 -14.55 -2.49
CA PRO A 29 -5.12 -13.12 -2.67
C PRO A 29 -3.93 -12.50 -3.43
N HIS A 30 -4.22 -11.55 -4.30
CA HIS A 30 -3.22 -10.75 -4.99
C HIS A 30 -2.83 -9.55 -4.11
N VAL A 31 -1.57 -9.46 -3.74
CA VAL A 31 -1.04 -8.41 -2.85
C VAL A 31 -0.24 -7.41 -3.66
N GLU A 32 -0.66 -6.15 -3.63
CA GLU A 32 0.02 -5.08 -4.35
C GLU A 32 0.38 -3.92 -3.43
N ILE A 33 1.67 -3.56 -3.40
CA ILE A 33 2.18 -2.39 -2.69
C ILE A 33 1.92 -1.14 -3.54
N CYS A 34 1.45 -0.06 -2.91
CA CYS A 34 1.30 1.25 -3.51
C CYS A 34 2.04 2.29 -2.66
N MET A 35 3.02 2.94 -3.24
CA MET A 35 3.87 3.92 -2.56
C MET A 35 4.19 5.10 -3.47
N ILE A 36 4.47 6.24 -2.84
CA ILE A 36 5.11 7.38 -3.49
C ILE A 36 6.57 7.46 -3.03
N THR A 37 7.44 7.83 -3.95
CA THR A 37 8.86 8.03 -3.66
C THR A 37 9.42 9.21 -4.45
N THR A 38 10.49 9.80 -3.95
CA THR A 38 11.29 10.79 -4.68
C THR A 38 12.36 10.09 -5.53
N PRO A 39 13.01 10.78 -6.49
CA PRO A 39 14.13 10.22 -7.26
C PRO A 39 15.32 9.80 -6.39
N ASP A 40 15.51 10.40 -5.22
CA ASP A 40 16.53 10.05 -4.22
C ASP A 40 16.05 9.02 -3.18
N GLY A 41 14.83 8.46 -3.37
CA GLY A 41 14.34 7.31 -2.60
C GLY A 41 13.56 7.64 -1.33
N ALA A 42 13.34 8.93 -1.00
CA ALA A 42 12.54 9.30 0.16
C ALA A 42 11.05 8.97 -0.08
N THR A 43 10.38 8.43 0.94
CA THR A 43 8.94 8.10 0.91
C THR A 43 8.09 9.02 1.79
N ALA A 44 8.73 9.94 2.48
CA ALA A 44 8.09 10.94 3.33
C ALA A 44 8.92 12.24 3.39
N LEU A 45 8.28 13.35 3.66
CA LEU A 45 8.87 14.61 4.12
C LEU A 45 8.26 14.93 5.48
N ASP A 46 9.09 15.24 6.46
CA ASP A 46 8.65 15.48 7.84
C ASP A 46 7.72 14.40 8.40
N GLY A 47 8.03 13.13 8.08
CA GLY A 47 7.29 11.96 8.52
C GLY A 47 5.97 11.69 7.81
N ARG A 48 5.65 12.41 6.73
CA ARG A 48 4.40 12.29 5.95
C ARG A 48 4.67 12.16 4.45
N SER A 49 3.88 11.33 3.79
CA SER A 49 3.93 11.17 2.32
C SER A 49 3.16 12.28 1.58
N GLY A 50 2.15 12.87 2.22
CA GLY A 50 1.30 13.88 1.62
C GLY A 50 2.04 15.02 0.92
N PRO A 51 3.11 15.61 1.49
CA PRO A 51 3.90 16.64 0.83
C PRO A 51 4.62 16.22 -0.46
N LEU A 52 4.84 14.92 -0.67
CA LEU A 52 5.41 14.36 -1.91
C LEU A 52 4.37 14.30 -3.03
N GLY A 53 3.11 14.07 -2.66
CA GLY A 53 1.99 13.89 -3.58
C GLY A 53 1.47 15.21 -4.18
N GLY A 54 0.43 15.06 -4.98
CA GLY A 54 -0.32 16.13 -5.62
C GLY A 54 -1.61 15.59 -6.20
N PRO A 55 -2.41 16.41 -6.90
CA PRO A 55 -3.67 15.96 -7.47
C PRO A 55 -3.57 14.70 -8.34
N PRO A 56 -2.54 14.52 -9.20
CA PRO A 56 -2.39 13.30 -10.00
C PRO A 56 -2.15 12.05 -9.14
N ASP A 57 -1.31 12.14 -8.11
CA ASP A 57 -1.01 11.05 -7.20
C ASP A 57 -2.24 10.66 -6.37
N GLN A 58 -2.96 11.65 -5.84
CA GLN A 58 -4.20 11.41 -5.09
C GLN A 58 -5.27 10.73 -5.94
N GLU A 59 -5.40 11.10 -7.21
CA GLU A 59 -6.35 10.44 -8.12
C GLU A 59 -5.91 9.01 -8.43
N MET A 60 -4.61 8.77 -8.63
CA MET A 60 -4.08 7.43 -8.81
C MET A 60 -4.32 6.55 -7.57
N LEU A 61 -4.10 7.06 -6.36
CA LEU A 61 -4.40 6.34 -5.13
C LEU A 61 -5.88 5.96 -5.03
N ARG A 62 -6.79 6.89 -5.39
CA ARG A 62 -8.23 6.60 -5.43
C ARG A 62 -8.55 5.53 -6.47
N ALA A 63 -7.92 5.57 -7.64
CA ALA A 63 -8.10 4.57 -8.70
C ALA A 63 -7.67 3.17 -8.23
N TRP A 64 -6.54 3.03 -7.54
CA TRP A 64 -6.14 1.76 -6.93
C TRP A 64 -7.13 1.30 -5.87
N ARG A 65 -7.57 2.19 -4.98
CA ARG A 65 -8.58 1.86 -3.95
C ARG A 65 -9.92 1.44 -4.55
N ARG A 66 -10.28 1.90 -5.75
CA ARG A 66 -11.48 1.40 -6.48
C ARG A 66 -11.32 -0.05 -6.95
N ARG A 67 -10.11 -0.55 -7.07
CA ARG A 67 -9.78 -1.88 -7.64
C ARG A 67 -9.37 -2.93 -6.61
N CYS A 68 -9.31 -2.60 -5.34
CA CYS A 68 -8.97 -3.54 -4.28
C CYS A 68 -10.21 -3.92 -3.45
N ASP A 69 -10.12 -5.01 -2.71
CA ASP A 69 -11.16 -5.45 -1.79
C ASP A 69 -10.91 -4.93 -0.37
N ILE A 70 -9.65 -4.72 -0.01
CA ILE A 70 -9.23 -4.20 1.29
C ILE A 70 -7.91 -3.42 1.17
N VAL A 71 -7.75 -2.41 2.01
CA VAL A 71 -6.48 -1.70 2.20
C VAL A 71 -5.79 -2.27 3.43
N LEU A 72 -4.49 -2.56 3.32
CA LEU A 72 -3.63 -2.97 4.42
C LEU A 72 -2.59 -1.87 4.67
N VAL A 73 -2.44 -1.43 5.91
CA VAL A 73 -1.52 -0.34 6.28
C VAL A 73 -0.89 -0.60 7.65
N GLY A 74 0.37 -0.23 7.83
CA GLY A 74 1.03 -0.29 9.13
C GLY A 74 0.55 0.81 10.09
N ALA A 75 0.45 0.51 11.38
CA ALA A 75 -0.01 1.43 12.42
C ALA A 75 0.79 2.76 12.47
N GLY A 76 2.09 2.72 12.17
CA GLY A 76 2.93 3.92 12.07
C GLY A 76 2.42 4.89 11.01
N THR A 77 2.20 4.38 9.80
CA THR A 77 1.67 5.15 8.67
C THR A 77 0.24 5.61 8.93
N ALA A 78 -0.62 4.74 9.44
CA ALA A 78 -2.01 5.09 9.75
C ALA A 78 -2.10 6.27 10.74
N ARG A 79 -1.20 6.33 11.74
CA ARG A 79 -1.11 7.47 12.67
C ARG A 79 -0.51 8.72 12.02
N ALA A 80 0.62 8.58 11.33
CA ALA A 80 1.34 9.72 10.73
C ALA A 80 0.48 10.45 9.70
N GLU A 81 -0.26 9.69 8.88
CA GLU A 81 -1.12 10.22 7.83
C GLU A 81 -2.55 10.52 8.29
N ASN A 82 -2.88 10.25 9.58
CA ASN A 82 -4.20 10.47 10.14
C ASN A 82 -5.31 9.80 9.29
N TYR A 83 -5.21 8.49 9.11
CA TYR A 83 -6.13 7.74 8.27
C TYR A 83 -7.59 7.88 8.74
N GLY A 84 -8.44 8.35 7.83
CA GLY A 84 -9.89 8.38 7.98
C GLY A 84 -10.58 7.22 7.24
N PRO A 85 -11.93 7.17 7.31
CA PRO A 85 -12.69 6.18 6.55
C PRO A 85 -12.47 6.38 5.04
N PRO A 86 -12.34 5.27 4.27
CA PRO A 86 -12.20 5.36 2.83
C PRO A 86 -13.48 5.91 2.20
N SER A 87 -13.34 6.70 1.13
CA SER A 87 -14.48 7.30 0.42
C SER A 87 -15.34 6.27 -0.32
N ARG A 88 -14.73 5.14 -0.76
CA ARG A 88 -15.48 4.07 -1.43
C ARG A 88 -16.31 3.30 -0.40
N GLU A 89 -17.61 3.20 -0.66
CA GLU A 89 -18.51 2.40 0.15
C GLU A 89 -18.09 0.92 0.17
N GLY A 90 -18.20 0.27 1.32
CA GLY A 90 -17.80 -1.12 1.53
C GLY A 90 -16.29 -1.35 1.65
N LEU A 91 -15.41 -0.44 1.24
CA LEU A 91 -13.97 -0.58 1.43
C LEU A 91 -13.62 -0.47 2.91
N ARG A 92 -12.73 -1.33 3.37
CA ARG A 92 -12.22 -1.36 4.75
C ARG A 92 -10.70 -1.18 4.76
N ILE A 93 -10.19 -0.68 5.89
CA ILE A 93 -8.75 -0.49 6.11
C ILE A 93 -8.32 -1.36 7.29
N ALA A 94 -7.43 -2.29 7.01
CA ALA A 94 -6.82 -3.19 7.98
C ALA A 94 -5.48 -2.60 8.46
N VAL A 95 -5.41 -2.26 9.74
CA VAL A 95 -4.24 -1.61 10.36
C VAL A 95 -3.41 -2.66 11.08
N VAL A 96 -2.19 -2.91 10.58
CA VAL A 96 -1.26 -3.90 11.14
C VAL A 96 -0.51 -3.30 12.33
N THR A 97 -0.60 -3.95 13.48
CA THR A 97 0.07 -3.53 14.71
C THR A 97 0.38 -4.73 15.61
N ARG A 98 1.50 -4.71 16.31
CA ARG A 98 1.80 -5.69 17.38
C ARG A 98 1.36 -5.20 18.75
N THR A 99 1.38 -3.89 18.96
CA THR A 99 1.16 -3.29 20.29
C THR A 99 -0.26 -2.83 20.53
N CYS A 100 -1.10 -2.83 19.49
CA CYS A 100 -2.46 -2.30 19.52
C CYS A 100 -2.56 -0.84 20.03
N ASN A 101 -1.45 -0.10 20.01
CA ASN A 101 -1.43 1.31 20.41
C ASN A 101 -1.98 2.18 19.27
N LEU A 102 -3.31 2.29 19.22
CA LEU A 102 -4.09 3.02 18.22
C LEU A 102 -5.13 3.90 18.91
N ASP A 103 -5.50 5.00 18.27
CA ASP A 103 -6.66 5.79 18.70
C ASP A 103 -7.94 5.19 18.11
N TYR A 104 -8.64 4.40 18.93
CA TYR A 104 -9.89 3.74 18.55
C TYR A 104 -11.08 4.71 18.44
N SER A 105 -10.93 5.95 18.92
CA SER A 105 -11.91 7.02 18.72
C SER A 105 -11.72 7.78 17.41
N SER A 106 -10.62 7.51 16.69
CA SER A 106 -10.35 8.16 15.40
C SER A 106 -11.48 7.92 14.38
N PRO A 107 -11.66 8.82 13.40
CA PRO A 107 -12.70 8.69 12.38
C PRO A 107 -12.68 7.34 11.64
N LEU A 108 -11.50 6.73 11.45
CA LEU A 108 -11.39 5.42 10.82
C LEU A 108 -12.12 4.33 11.61
N PHE A 109 -11.81 4.20 12.91
CA PHE A 109 -12.40 3.16 13.75
C PHE A 109 -13.84 3.48 14.15
N ALA A 110 -14.14 4.74 14.45
CA ALA A 110 -15.49 5.19 14.77
C ALA A 110 -16.50 4.96 13.63
N SER A 111 -16.03 4.94 12.38
CA SER A 111 -16.87 4.63 11.20
C SER A 111 -17.20 3.14 11.03
N GLY A 112 -16.57 2.24 11.83
CA GLY A 112 -16.65 0.79 11.62
C GLY A 112 -15.90 0.27 10.38
N ARG A 113 -15.12 1.12 9.70
CA ARG A 113 -14.35 0.76 8.49
C ARG A 113 -12.93 0.31 8.80
N GLY A 114 -12.45 0.54 10.02
CA GLY A 114 -11.13 0.11 10.50
C GLY A 114 -11.19 -1.31 11.07
N ILE A 115 -10.21 -2.15 10.71
CA ILE A 115 -9.96 -3.48 11.30
C ILE A 115 -8.56 -3.45 11.90
N VAL A 116 -8.37 -4.04 13.06
CA VAL A 116 -7.04 -4.26 13.62
C VAL A 116 -6.51 -5.62 13.18
N VAL A 117 -5.30 -5.64 12.66
CA VAL A 117 -4.56 -6.86 12.33
C VAL A 117 -3.41 -7.00 13.33
N THR A 118 -3.41 -8.10 14.10
CA THR A 118 -2.43 -8.25 15.17
C THR A 118 -2.12 -9.72 15.48
N THR A 119 -1.28 -9.96 16.48
CA THR A 119 -0.91 -11.30 16.97
C THR A 119 -1.99 -11.89 17.88
N THR A 120 -1.91 -13.20 18.10
CA THR A 120 -2.85 -13.91 18.99
C THR A 120 -2.63 -13.58 20.47
N ASP A 121 -1.42 -13.16 20.84
CA ASP A 121 -1.03 -12.76 22.20
C ASP A 121 -1.14 -11.24 22.45
N ALA A 122 -1.59 -10.46 21.47
CA ALA A 122 -1.79 -9.03 21.63
C ALA A 122 -2.98 -8.71 22.56
N PRO A 123 -2.96 -7.53 23.22
CA PRO A 123 -4.09 -7.08 24.05
C PRO A 123 -5.41 -7.07 23.28
N ASP A 124 -6.53 -7.21 24.01
CA ASP A 124 -7.85 -7.03 23.42
C ASP A 124 -8.08 -5.60 22.95
N VAL A 125 -8.82 -5.47 21.87
CA VAL A 125 -9.13 -4.18 21.25
C VAL A 125 -10.65 -4.00 21.14
N PRO A 126 -11.17 -2.76 21.26
CA PRO A 126 -12.61 -2.49 21.26
C PRO A 126 -13.25 -2.45 19.88
N VAL A 127 -12.54 -2.92 18.84
CA VAL A 127 -12.98 -2.92 17.45
C VAL A 127 -12.74 -4.30 16.83
N GLU A 128 -13.28 -4.53 15.62
CA GLU A 128 -13.02 -5.79 14.90
C GLU A 128 -11.53 -6.02 14.72
N SER A 129 -11.08 -7.24 14.98
CA SER A 129 -9.69 -7.64 14.82
C SER A 129 -9.55 -9.00 14.15
N VAL A 130 -8.50 -9.14 13.35
CA VAL A 130 -8.03 -10.41 12.78
C VAL A 130 -6.68 -10.72 13.41
N ARG A 131 -6.52 -11.92 13.95
CA ARG A 131 -5.37 -12.30 14.75
C ARG A 131 -4.70 -13.54 14.19
N ALA A 132 -3.38 -13.46 13.95
CA ALA A 132 -2.56 -14.62 13.61
C ALA A 132 -1.09 -14.38 13.96
N GLY A 133 -0.38 -15.47 14.26
CA GLY A 133 0.98 -15.43 14.76
C GLY A 133 1.07 -15.19 16.26
N PHE A 134 2.24 -15.42 16.83
CA PHE A 134 2.57 -15.21 18.25
C PHE A 134 3.87 -14.40 18.34
N GLY A 135 3.87 -13.31 19.09
CA GLY A 135 4.99 -12.36 19.15
C GLY A 135 5.16 -11.54 17.86
N GLU A 136 4.92 -12.14 16.69
CA GLU A 136 4.94 -11.49 15.39
C GLU A 136 3.66 -11.82 14.61
N VAL A 137 3.23 -10.88 13.74
CA VAL A 137 2.02 -11.05 12.93
C VAL A 137 2.32 -12.03 11.78
N ASP A 138 1.56 -13.11 11.70
CA ASP A 138 1.59 -14.00 10.54
C ASP A 138 0.79 -13.38 9.38
N LEU A 139 1.50 -12.63 8.53
CA LEU A 139 0.89 -11.91 7.41
C LEU A 139 0.28 -12.85 6.37
N ALA A 140 0.83 -14.05 6.18
CA ALA A 140 0.29 -15.02 5.24
C ALA A 140 -1.07 -15.55 5.70
N ALA A 141 -1.16 -15.98 6.97
CA ALA A 141 -2.42 -16.39 7.57
C ALA A 141 -3.46 -15.27 7.61
N ILE A 142 -3.04 -14.04 7.97
CA ILE A 142 -3.90 -12.85 7.95
C ILE A 142 -4.48 -12.63 6.55
N ILE A 143 -3.64 -12.48 5.53
CA ILE A 143 -4.07 -12.20 4.16
C ILE A 143 -5.03 -13.27 3.66
N GLY A 144 -4.75 -14.54 3.95
CA GLY A 144 -5.63 -15.67 3.61
C GLY A 144 -7.00 -15.61 4.29
N SER A 145 -7.09 -15.01 5.49
CA SER A 145 -8.34 -14.92 6.28
C SER A 145 -9.18 -13.67 6.00
N LEU A 146 -8.63 -12.65 5.31
CA LEU A 146 -9.36 -11.39 5.05
C LEU A 146 -10.52 -11.54 4.05
N GLY A 147 -10.66 -12.67 3.35
CA GLY A 147 -11.69 -12.90 2.34
C GLY A 147 -11.56 -11.97 1.12
N ALA A 148 -10.41 -11.35 0.94
CA ALA A 148 -10.10 -10.43 -0.14
C ALA A 148 -9.44 -11.15 -1.31
N ARG A 149 -9.76 -10.77 -2.54
CA ARG A 149 -9.04 -11.20 -3.74
C ARG A 149 -7.88 -10.29 -4.07
N VAL A 150 -8.00 -9.00 -3.75
CA VAL A 150 -6.99 -7.98 -3.98
C VAL A 150 -6.75 -7.21 -2.68
N VAL A 151 -5.55 -7.35 -2.15
CA VAL A 151 -5.07 -6.63 -0.96
C VAL A 151 -4.16 -5.48 -1.42
N HIS A 152 -4.59 -4.25 -1.18
CA HIS A 152 -3.86 -3.04 -1.53
C HIS A 152 -3.07 -2.54 -0.31
N VAL A 153 -1.74 -2.54 -0.41
CA VAL A 153 -0.85 -2.22 0.71
C VAL A 153 -0.34 -0.78 0.56
N GLU A 154 -0.65 0.05 1.53
CA GLU A 154 -0.22 1.46 1.55
C GLU A 154 0.93 1.71 2.54
N GLY A 155 1.76 0.71 2.70
CA GLY A 155 2.95 0.78 3.54
C GLY A 155 2.61 0.69 5.05
N GLY A 156 3.43 1.17 6.05
CA GLY A 156 4.75 1.77 5.79
C GLY A 156 5.88 0.79 5.47
N PRO A 157 7.08 1.35 5.41
CA PRO A 157 8.26 0.62 4.97
C PRO A 157 8.53 -0.68 5.74
N ALA A 158 8.28 -0.73 7.04
CA ALA A 158 8.43 -1.95 7.84
C ALA A 158 7.41 -3.04 7.45
N LEU A 159 6.16 -2.67 7.18
CA LEU A 159 5.15 -3.62 6.69
C LEU A 159 5.53 -4.14 5.30
N ASN A 160 5.96 -3.25 4.41
CA ASN A 160 6.42 -3.65 3.08
C ASN A 160 7.59 -4.64 3.16
N ALA A 161 8.57 -4.38 4.04
CA ALA A 161 9.70 -5.28 4.27
C ALA A 161 9.24 -6.66 4.74
N SER A 162 8.31 -6.71 5.71
CA SER A 162 7.77 -7.98 6.20
C SER A 162 7.01 -8.76 5.12
N LEU A 163 6.23 -8.08 4.28
CA LEU A 163 5.52 -8.72 3.15
C LEU A 163 6.50 -9.24 2.09
N LEU A 164 7.55 -8.48 1.77
CA LEU A 164 8.59 -8.91 0.83
C LEU A 164 9.43 -10.09 1.38
N ALA A 165 9.74 -10.08 2.67
CA ALA A 165 10.45 -11.18 3.33
C ALA A 165 9.63 -12.47 3.33
N ALA A 166 8.31 -12.35 3.58
CA ALA A 166 7.37 -13.47 3.54
C ALA A 166 6.98 -13.90 2.11
N ASP A 167 7.54 -13.26 1.09
CA ASP A 167 7.31 -13.60 -0.32
C ASP A 167 5.86 -13.42 -0.80
N LEU A 168 5.11 -12.51 -0.18
CA LEU A 168 3.68 -12.31 -0.39
C LEU A 168 3.33 -11.26 -1.47
N VAL A 169 4.30 -10.45 -1.92
CA VAL A 169 4.04 -9.32 -2.83
C VAL A 169 4.01 -9.79 -4.29
N ASP A 170 2.92 -9.53 -4.99
CA ASP A 170 2.73 -9.84 -6.41
C ASP A 170 2.99 -8.64 -7.32
N ALA A 171 2.70 -7.42 -6.87
CA ALA A 171 2.91 -6.21 -7.66
C ALA A 171 3.34 -5.01 -6.81
N ILE A 172 3.99 -4.06 -7.45
CA ILE A 172 4.39 -2.78 -6.85
C ILE A 172 3.93 -1.66 -7.78
N ASN A 173 3.14 -0.75 -7.25
CA ASN A 173 2.68 0.47 -7.89
C ASN A 173 3.44 1.64 -7.27
N LEU A 174 4.26 2.34 -8.06
CA LEU A 174 5.07 3.45 -7.59
C LEU A 174 4.66 4.74 -8.28
N THR A 175 4.46 5.79 -7.47
CA THR A 175 4.46 7.17 -7.92
C THR A 175 5.84 7.76 -7.69
N PHE A 176 6.48 8.28 -8.72
CA PHE A 176 7.70 9.10 -8.60
C PHE A 176 7.30 10.56 -8.54
N SER A 177 7.54 11.16 -7.39
CA SER A 177 7.34 12.58 -7.14
C SER A 177 8.44 13.42 -7.82
N PRO A 178 8.13 14.61 -8.36
CA PRO A 178 9.14 15.52 -8.92
C PRO A 178 9.91 16.31 -7.84
N ARG A 179 10.11 15.73 -6.67
CA ARG A 179 10.78 16.34 -5.53
C ARG A 179 12.03 15.58 -5.14
N LEU A 180 12.96 16.22 -4.49
CA LEU A 180 14.05 15.58 -3.76
C LEU A 180 13.75 15.64 -2.27
N GLY A 181 13.91 14.52 -1.58
CA GLY A 181 13.65 14.41 -0.15
C GLY A 181 14.84 14.84 0.70
N GLY A 182 16.06 14.63 0.22
CA GLY A 182 17.28 14.89 0.96
C GLY A 182 17.59 13.84 2.04
N ALA A 183 18.74 13.96 2.68
CA ALA A 183 19.33 12.94 3.55
C ALA A 183 18.57 12.65 4.86
N HIS A 184 17.53 13.42 5.20
CA HIS A 184 16.84 13.32 6.49
C HIS A 184 15.36 12.99 6.38
N THR A 185 14.88 12.58 5.22
CA THR A 185 13.47 12.56 4.92
C THR A 185 12.96 11.17 4.59
N GLY A 186 12.88 10.35 5.60
CA GLY A 186 12.07 9.15 5.51
C GLY A 186 12.80 7.90 5.01
N ASP A 187 12.16 6.81 5.24
CA ASP A 187 12.62 5.47 4.94
C ASP A 187 12.45 5.14 3.46
N ALA A 188 13.27 4.23 2.96
CA ALA A 188 13.05 3.59 1.67
C ALA A 188 11.67 2.88 1.62
N ILE A 189 11.23 2.48 0.42
CA ILE A 189 9.95 1.75 0.20
C ILE A 189 9.81 0.54 1.13
N ALA A 190 10.93 -0.13 1.44
CA ALA A 190 11.01 -1.21 2.41
C ALA A 190 12.30 -1.05 3.23
N THR A 191 12.16 -0.87 4.55
CA THR A 191 13.29 -0.76 5.48
C THR A 191 13.65 -2.11 6.07
N ALA A 192 14.95 -2.35 6.28
CA ALA A 192 15.46 -3.60 6.87
C ALA A 192 15.03 -4.87 6.10
N PHE A 193 14.78 -4.76 4.81
CA PHE A 193 14.57 -5.91 3.94
C PHE A 193 15.94 -6.48 3.54
N ASP A 194 16.27 -7.62 4.09
CA ASP A 194 17.49 -8.35 3.74
C ASP A 194 17.18 -9.31 2.59
N GLY A 195 17.55 -8.91 1.39
CA GLY A 195 17.33 -9.71 0.19
C GLY A 195 17.04 -8.88 -1.05
N SER A 196 16.84 -9.58 -2.16
CA SER A 196 16.46 -8.98 -3.44
C SER A 196 15.28 -9.75 -4.02
N ARG A 197 14.34 -9.03 -4.62
CA ARG A 197 13.21 -9.59 -5.37
C ARG A 197 13.16 -8.92 -6.73
N ARG A 198 12.96 -9.73 -7.75
CA ARG A 198 12.86 -9.22 -9.11
C ARG A 198 11.40 -8.99 -9.49
N PHE A 199 11.14 -7.79 -9.99
CA PHE A 199 9.88 -7.40 -10.59
C PHE A 199 10.13 -6.92 -12.03
N VAL A 200 9.14 -7.09 -12.89
CA VAL A 200 9.17 -6.67 -14.28
C VAL A 200 8.27 -5.46 -14.45
N LEU A 201 8.78 -4.40 -15.10
CA LEU A 201 7.96 -3.24 -15.45
C LEU A 201 6.90 -3.68 -16.48
N VAL A 202 5.63 -3.55 -16.11
CA VAL A 202 4.50 -3.92 -16.98
C VAL A 202 3.77 -2.71 -17.53
N ASP A 203 3.78 -1.57 -16.84
CA ASP A 203 3.26 -0.32 -17.36
C ASP A 203 3.93 0.88 -16.71
N ALA A 204 3.97 2.00 -17.43
CA ALA A 204 4.35 3.29 -16.90
C ALA A 204 3.56 4.40 -17.59
N ALA A 205 3.25 5.47 -16.85
CA ALA A 205 2.57 6.64 -17.38
C ALA A 205 3.07 7.92 -16.73
N ARG A 206 2.86 9.04 -17.40
CA ARG A 206 3.18 10.38 -16.91
C ARG A 206 1.92 11.24 -16.85
N GLU A 207 1.78 12.01 -15.76
CA GLU A 207 0.81 13.09 -15.65
C GLU A 207 1.48 14.30 -15.00
N GLY A 208 1.57 15.41 -15.74
CA GLY A 208 2.42 16.54 -15.33
C GLY A 208 3.86 16.09 -15.16
N ASP A 209 4.42 16.35 -13.98
CA ASP A 209 5.79 15.98 -13.61
C ASP A 209 5.87 14.66 -12.82
N PHE A 210 4.72 14.01 -12.55
CA PHE A 210 4.67 12.71 -11.89
C PHE A 210 4.85 11.57 -12.88
N VAL A 211 5.58 10.53 -12.48
CA VAL A 211 5.67 9.26 -13.20
C VAL A 211 5.04 8.17 -12.35
N PHE A 212 4.17 7.39 -12.95
CA PHE A 212 3.53 6.22 -12.37
C PHE A 212 4.12 4.97 -13.00
N ALA A 213 4.56 4.02 -12.21
CA ALA A 213 5.11 2.76 -12.70
C ALA A 213 4.47 1.59 -11.97
N ARG A 214 4.10 0.56 -12.73
CA ARG A 214 3.65 -0.71 -12.20
C ARG A 214 4.65 -1.80 -12.54
N TYR A 215 5.06 -2.50 -11.52
CA TYR A 215 5.89 -3.69 -11.62
C TYR A 215 5.10 -4.90 -11.16
N GLU A 216 5.29 -6.03 -11.82
CA GLU A 216 4.74 -7.32 -11.41
C GLU A 216 5.86 -8.32 -11.14
N ARG A 217 5.61 -9.22 -10.22
CA ARG A 217 6.59 -10.20 -9.81
C ARG A 217 6.89 -11.16 -10.97
N SER A 218 8.18 -11.36 -11.24
CA SER A 218 8.65 -12.45 -12.12
C SER A 218 8.74 -13.72 -11.28
N ARG A 219 7.82 -14.63 -11.43
CA ARG A 219 7.86 -15.99 -10.88
C ARG A 219 8.59 -16.92 -11.82
#